data_3a232e05f0e0446b8b74e3a1e5fbf0f2
#
_entry.id   3a232e05f0e0446b8b74e3a1e5fbf0f2
#
_cell.length_a   1.000
_cell.length_b   1.000
_cell.length_c   1.000
_cell.angle_alpha   90.00
_cell.angle_beta   90.00
_cell.angle_gamma   90.00
#
_symmetry.space_group_name_H-M   'P 1'
#
loop_
_entity.id
_entity.type
_entity.pdbx_description
1 polymer ?
#
loop_
_entity_poly.entity_id
_entity_poly.type
_entity_poly.pdbx_seq_one_letter_code
_entity_poly.pdbx_strand_id
1 'polypeptide(L)'
;MSSWYDAWADRYGDWSTGVTADVPFYVGLARDADGPLVELAVGNGRVAIPVAQATGRRVIGIDSSPAMLAQARVRAVEEGVELDLREGDIRELEIKEPAALIYCPGRSLLHLPTWADRRRCFERVAASLRSNGRFAWNAFAFDHHLASAIDGQHADTPLPHTNYYSVGDNRVDST
;
A
#
# COMPACT_ATOMS: atom_id res chain seq x y z
N MET A 1 1.01 8.64 19.26
CA MET A 1 0.76 7.25 19.75
C MET A 1 1.70 6.34 18.98
N SER A 2 2.49 5.52 19.67
CA SER A 2 3.36 4.53 19.03
C SER A 2 2.49 3.58 18.17
N SER A 3 2.82 3.42 16.91
CA SER A 3 2.18 2.43 16.03
C SER A 3 2.58 1.03 16.53
N TRP A 4 1.65 0.07 16.54
CA TRP A 4 2.02 -1.32 16.88
C TRP A 4 3.06 -1.88 15.88
N TYR A 5 3.14 -1.32 14.68
CA TYR A 5 4.18 -1.61 13.70
C TYR A 5 5.59 -1.22 14.16
N ASP A 6 5.75 -0.27 15.10
CA ASP A 6 7.06 0.06 15.65
C ASP A 6 7.73 -1.15 16.32
N ALA A 7 6.92 -2.00 16.99
CA ALA A 7 7.41 -3.22 17.62
C ALA A 7 7.73 -4.35 16.62
N TRP A 8 7.23 -4.25 15.38
CA TRP A 8 7.40 -5.27 14.34
C TRP A 8 8.34 -4.84 13.22
N ALA A 9 8.79 -3.59 13.22
CA ALA A 9 9.58 -3.02 12.14
C ALA A 9 10.79 -3.90 11.78
N ASP A 10 11.53 -4.40 12.77
CA ASP A 10 12.72 -5.22 12.56
C ASP A 10 12.44 -6.57 11.87
N ARG A 11 11.23 -7.12 12.06
CA ARG A 11 10.81 -8.40 11.46
C ARG A 11 10.04 -8.22 10.16
N TYR A 12 9.50 -7.04 9.94
CA TYR A 12 8.66 -6.75 8.77
C TYR A 12 9.47 -6.83 7.48
N GLY A 13 10.74 -6.43 7.52
CA GLY A 13 11.67 -6.51 6.39
C GLY A 13 11.75 -7.93 5.82
N ASP A 14 12.04 -8.90 6.68
CA ASP A 14 12.19 -10.31 6.30
C ASP A 14 10.87 -10.90 5.77
N TRP A 15 9.75 -10.58 6.41
CA TRP A 15 8.44 -11.06 5.99
C TRP A 15 7.98 -10.42 4.67
N SER A 16 8.21 -9.14 4.47
CA SER A 16 7.73 -8.39 3.30
C SER A 16 8.54 -8.64 2.03
N THR A 17 9.76 -9.18 2.15
CA THR A 17 10.66 -9.41 1.01
C THR A 17 10.07 -10.38 -0.02
N GLY A 18 9.24 -11.34 0.42
CA GLY A 18 8.54 -12.28 -0.46
C GLY A 18 7.23 -11.76 -1.06
N VAL A 19 6.71 -10.63 -0.58
CA VAL A 19 5.41 -10.10 -1.02
C VAL A 19 5.62 -9.04 -2.10
N THR A 20 5.85 -9.48 -3.33
CA THR A 20 6.18 -8.58 -4.45
C THR A 20 5.18 -8.60 -5.60
N ALA A 21 4.21 -9.49 -5.53
CA ALA A 21 3.30 -9.76 -6.65
C ALA A 21 2.38 -8.57 -7.03
N ASP A 22 2.09 -7.67 -6.08
CA ASP A 22 1.32 -6.45 -6.32
C ASP A 22 2.17 -5.27 -6.86
N VAL A 23 3.49 -5.34 -6.76
CA VAL A 23 4.40 -4.25 -7.18
C VAL A 23 4.25 -3.89 -8.66
N PRO A 24 4.25 -4.85 -9.62
CA PRO A 24 4.10 -4.52 -11.04
C PRO A 24 2.82 -3.74 -11.36
N PHE A 25 1.72 -4.01 -10.65
CA PHE A 25 0.47 -3.29 -10.81
C PHE A 25 0.62 -1.80 -10.47
N TYR A 26 1.21 -1.47 -9.32
CA TYR A 26 1.42 -0.08 -8.92
C TYR A 26 2.45 0.63 -9.78
N VAL A 27 3.50 -0.07 -10.21
CA VAL A 27 4.49 0.46 -11.17
C VAL A 27 3.81 0.82 -12.49
N GLY A 28 2.92 -0.04 -13.01
CA GLY A 28 2.14 0.24 -14.22
C GLY A 28 1.31 1.51 -14.07
N LEU A 29 0.51 1.61 -13.00
CA LEU A 29 -0.29 2.80 -12.73
C LEU A 29 0.55 4.08 -12.60
N ALA A 30 1.72 3.99 -11.97
CA ALA A 30 2.61 5.13 -11.77
C ALA A 30 3.26 5.60 -13.08
N ARG A 31 3.60 4.69 -14.00
CA ARG A 31 4.10 5.02 -15.34
C ARG A 31 3.07 5.79 -16.16
N ASP A 32 1.80 5.40 -16.06
CA ASP A 32 0.70 6.04 -16.77
C ASP A 32 0.26 7.36 -16.12
N ALA A 33 0.68 7.65 -14.89
CA ALA A 33 0.31 8.86 -14.18
C ALA A 33 1.26 10.00 -14.56
N ASP A 34 0.70 11.18 -14.87
CA ASP A 34 1.45 12.40 -15.16
C ASP A 34 1.25 13.41 -14.02
N GLY A 35 2.15 13.44 -13.04
CA GLY A 35 2.08 14.31 -11.87
C GLY A 35 2.47 13.60 -10.56
N PRO A 36 2.24 14.21 -9.38
CA PRO A 36 2.69 13.67 -8.10
C PRO A 36 2.16 12.28 -7.81
N LEU A 37 3.04 11.43 -7.23
CA LEU A 37 2.76 10.07 -6.79
C LEU A 37 2.76 10.03 -5.27
N VAL A 38 1.73 9.46 -4.67
CA VAL A 38 1.58 9.37 -3.22
C VAL A 38 1.27 7.93 -2.81
N GLU A 39 2.05 7.37 -1.89
CA GLU A 39 1.78 6.09 -1.24
C GLU A 39 1.31 6.30 0.19
N LEU A 40 0.15 5.73 0.52
CA LEU A 40 -0.40 5.70 1.86
C LEU A 40 0.02 4.41 2.57
N ALA A 41 0.38 4.53 3.85
CA ALA A 41 0.96 3.46 4.65
C ALA A 41 2.19 2.85 3.96
N VAL A 42 3.15 3.71 3.62
CA VAL A 42 4.33 3.36 2.82
C VAL A 42 5.22 2.31 3.49
N GLY A 43 5.11 2.15 4.81
CA GLY A 43 5.90 1.20 5.57
C GLY A 43 7.40 1.39 5.35
N ASN A 44 8.10 0.29 5.06
CA ASN A 44 9.53 0.27 4.74
C ASN A 44 9.85 0.55 3.26
N GLY A 45 8.90 1.08 2.49
CA GLY A 45 9.11 1.45 1.09
C GLY A 45 9.00 0.29 0.10
N ARG A 46 8.38 -0.84 0.47
CA ARG A 46 8.26 -2.05 -0.35
C ARG A 46 7.76 -1.78 -1.77
N VAL A 47 6.80 -0.88 -1.94
CA VAL A 47 6.23 -0.51 -3.25
C VAL A 47 6.77 0.84 -3.72
N ALA A 48 6.92 1.83 -2.85
CA ALA A 48 7.42 3.16 -3.22
C ALA A 48 8.80 3.13 -3.89
N ILE A 49 9.72 2.28 -3.40
CA ILE A 49 11.07 2.16 -3.96
C ILE A 49 11.02 1.64 -5.40
N PRO A 50 10.42 0.48 -5.71
CA PRO A 50 10.27 0.03 -7.08
C PRO A 50 9.53 1.01 -8.00
N VAL A 51 8.51 1.72 -7.48
CA VAL A 51 7.81 2.77 -8.24
C VAL A 51 8.75 3.93 -8.57
N ALA A 52 9.54 4.41 -7.61
CA ALA A 52 10.51 5.47 -7.82
C ALA A 52 11.59 5.05 -8.84
N GLN A 53 12.13 3.83 -8.73
CA GLN A 53 13.10 3.26 -9.69
C GLN A 53 12.54 3.19 -11.11
N ALA A 54 11.33 2.65 -11.24
CA ALA A 54 10.71 2.40 -12.54
C ALA A 54 10.25 3.67 -13.27
N THR A 55 10.02 4.76 -12.53
CA THR A 55 9.53 6.03 -13.07
C THR A 55 10.57 7.13 -13.10
N GLY A 56 11.68 6.99 -12.35
CA GLY A 56 12.66 8.05 -12.13
C GLY A 56 12.09 9.24 -11.34
N ARG A 57 10.95 9.05 -10.65
CA ARG A 57 10.21 10.14 -9.99
C ARG A 57 10.20 9.94 -8.50
N ARG A 58 10.21 11.06 -7.78
CA ARG A 58 10.03 11.07 -6.33
C ARG A 58 8.62 10.65 -5.95
N VAL A 59 8.51 9.74 -4.98
CA VAL A 59 7.25 9.31 -4.38
C VAL A 59 7.09 9.95 -3.00
N ILE A 60 5.92 10.52 -2.73
CA ILE A 60 5.53 10.97 -1.39
C ILE A 60 4.98 9.75 -0.65
N GLY A 61 5.64 9.36 0.43
CA GLY A 61 5.23 8.23 1.27
C GLY A 61 4.77 8.70 2.64
N ILE A 62 3.58 8.28 3.08
CA ILE A 62 3.01 8.63 4.39
C ILE A 62 2.84 7.35 5.20
N ASP A 63 3.35 7.37 6.44
CA ASP A 63 3.15 6.29 7.40
C ASP A 63 3.07 6.84 8.83
N SER A 64 2.35 6.16 9.69
CA SER A 64 2.22 6.52 11.10
C SER A 64 3.33 5.94 11.98
N SER A 65 4.18 5.06 11.44
CA SER A 65 5.29 4.42 12.15
C SER A 65 6.63 5.08 11.83
N PRO A 66 7.25 5.81 12.79
CA PRO A 66 8.59 6.36 12.62
C PRO A 66 9.64 5.28 12.34
N ALA A 67 9.50 4.10 12.93
CA ALA A 67 10.44 2.99 12.74
C ALA A 67 10.40 2.46 11.30
N MET A 68 9.20 2.29 10.73
CA MET A 68 9.02 1.93 9.32
C MET A 68 9.62 2.97 8.38
N LEU A 69 9.35 4.26 8.63
CA LEU A 69 9.90 5.35 7.83
C LEU A 69 11.43 5.41 7.92
N ALA A 70 12.02 5.08 9.08
CA ALA A 70 13.47 4.99 9.21
C ALA A 70 14.05 3.90 8.31
N GLN A 71 13.44 2.71 8.26
CA GLN A 71 13.85 1.64 7.36
C GLN A 71 13.67 2.04 5.88
N ALA A 72 12.56 2.69 5.55
CA ALA A 72 12.33 3.17 4.18
C ALA A 72 13.40 4.16 3.72
N ARG A 73 13.87 5.05 4.61
CA ARG A 73 14.97 5.99 4.30
C ARG A 73 16.28 5.26 4.00
N VAL A 74 16.65 4.28 4.85
CA VAL A 74 17.88 3.49 4.64
C VAL A 74 17.81 2.78 3.30
N ARG A 75 16.72 2.06 3.03
CA ARG A 75 16.53 1.32 1.79
C ARG A 75 16.50 2.22 0.55
N ALA A 76 15.86 3.38 0.63
CA ALA A 76 15.84 4.33 -0.49
C ALA A 76 17.25 4.83 -0.85
N VAL A 77 18.11 5.05 0.15
CA VAL A 77 19.52 5.41 -0.07
C VAL A 77 20.28 4.26 -0.71
N GLU A 78 20.14 3.03 -0.20
CA GLU A 78 20.78 1.83 -0.74
C GLU A 78 20.39 1.57 -2.19
N GLU A 79 19.12 1.82 -2.53
CA GLU A 79 18.56 1.63 -3.86
C GLU A 79 18.72 2.85 -4.80
N GLY A 80 19.31 3.94 -4.30
CA GLY A 80 19.59 5.14 -5.09
C GLY A 80 18.36 5.91 -5.56
N VAL A 81 17.26 5.88 -4.79
CA VAL A 81 16.01 6.57 -5.11
C VAL A 81 15.68 7.68 -4.12
N GLU A 82 14.90 8.67 -4.57
CA GLU A 82 14.39 9.74 -3.73
C GLU A 82 12.94 9.48 -3.31
N LEU A 83 12.71 9.43 -1.99
CA LEU A 83 11.38 9.38 -1.39
C LEU A 83 11.16 10.60 -0.48
N ASP A 84 9.97 11.20 -0.54
CA ASP A 84 9.52 12.23 0.40
C ASP A 84 8.71 11.57 1.52
N LEU A 85 9.40 11.10 2.55
CA LEU A 85 8.82 10.30 3.62
C LEU A 85 8.33 11.18 4.77
N ARG A 86 7.03 11.11 5.05
CA ARG A 86 6.33 11.93 6.05
C ARG A 86 5.64 11.05 7.08
N GLU A 87 5.87 11.37 8.35
CA GLU A 87 5.09 10.79 9.43
C GLU A 87 3.68 11.42 9.44
N GLY A 88 2.64 10.58 9.45
CA GLY A 88 1.27 11.07 9.45
C GLY A 88 0.23 9.97 9.44
N ASP A 89 -0.99 10.36 9.80
CA ASP A 89 -2.15 9.50 9.72
C ASP A 89 -2.82 9.67 8.35
N ILE A 90 -3.06 8.57 7.65
CA ILE A 90 -3.69 8.59 6.33
C ILE A 90 -5.12 9.15 6.35
N ARG A 91 -5.77 9.20 7.53
CA ARG A 91 -7.06 9.85 7.76
C ARG A 91 -6.98 11.38 7.76
N GLU A 92 -5.77 11.92 7.87
CA GLU A 92 -5.47 13.36 7.90
C GLU A 92 -4.58 13.78 6.71
N LEU A 93 -4.66 13.01 5.63
CA LEU A 93 -3.86 13.28 4.43
C LEU A 93 -3.99 14.73 3.98
N GLU A 94 -2.85 15.41 3.88
CA GLU A 94 -2.71 16.74 3.28
C GLU A 94 -1.47 16.78 2.39
N ILE A 95 -1.66 17.16 1.14
CA ILE A 95 -0.58 17.39 0.18
C ILE A 95 -0.75 18.75 -0.48
N LYS A 96 0.37 19.40 -0.75
CA LYS A 96 0.36 20.77 -1.32
C LYS A 96 -0.07 20.79 -2.77
N GLU A 97 0.34 19.80 -3.53
CA GLU A 97 0.08 19.69 -4.97
C GLU A 97 -0.84 18.48 -5.22
N PRO A 98 -1.98 18.67 -5.91
CA PRO A 98 -2.91 17.59 -6.15
C PRO A 98 -2.27 16.40 -6.89
N ALA A 99 -2.44 15.20 -6.35
CA ALA A 99 -1.81 13.98 -6.85
C ALA A 99 -2.45 13.48 -8.16
N ALA A 100 -1.61 12.96 -9.03
CA ALA A 100 -2.06 12.21 -10.21
C ALA A 100 -2.42 10.77 -9.85
N LEU A 101 -1.69 10.19 -8.89
CA LEU A 101 -1.95 8.86 -8.37
C LEU A 101 -1.73 8.86 -6.86
N ILE A 102 -2.73 8.38 -6.13
CA ILE A 102 -2.61 7.98 -4.73
C ILE A 102 -2.82 6.47 -4.69
N TYR A 103 -2.01 5.74 -3.93
CA TYR A 103 -2.18 4.30 -3.80
C TYR A 103 -1.91 3.83 -2.37
N CYS A 104 -2.55 2.71 -2.00
CA CYS A 104 -2.46 2.12 -0.67
C CYS A 104 -2.33 0.60 -0.80
N PRO A 105 -1.09 0.09 -0.94
CA PRO A 105 -0.84 -1.33 -1.14
C PRO A 105 -0.94 -2.13 0.16
N GLY A 106 -0.79 -3.46 0.04
CA GLY A 106 -0.65 -4.35 1.17
C GLY A 106 -1.89 -4.46 2.05
N ARG A 107 -3.07 -4.09 1.55
CA ARG A 107 -4.34 -4.10 2.31
C ARG A 107 -4.34 -3.18 3.53
N SER A 108 -3.50 -2.16 3.53
CA SER A 108 -3.27 -1.28 4.69
C SER A 108 -4.53 -0.54 5.16
N LEU A 109 -5.51 -0.29 4.27
CA LEU A 109 -6.82 0.28 4.66
C LEU A 109 -7.60 -0.60 5.65
N LEU A 110 -7.31 -1.90 5.75
CA LEU A 110 -7.95 -2.78 6.71
C LEU A 110 -7.50 -2.53 8.16
N HIS A 111 -6.37 -1.84 8.35
CA HIS A 111 -5.92 -1.41 9.68
C HIS A 111 -6.71 -0.22 10.21
N LEU A 112 -7.50 0.45 9.40
CA LEU A 112 -8.47 1.44 9.88
C LEU A 112 -9.66 0.72 10.53
N PRO A 113 -9.87 0.88 11.85
CA PRO A 113 -10.73 -0.01 12.62
C PRO A 113 -12.21 0.13 12.28
N THR A 114 -12.66 1.35 11.93
CA THR A 114 -14.07 1.63 11.70
C THR A 114 -14.36 2.04 10.26
N TRP A 115 -15.62 1.91 9.87
CA TRP A 115 -16.09 2.46 8.58
C TRP A 115 -15.92 3.99 8.52
N ALA A 116 -16.13 4.69 9.64
CA ALA A 116 -15.95 6.13 9.72
C ALA A 116 -14.49 6.53 9.43
N ASP A 117 -13.51 5.79 9.96
CA ASP A 117 -12.08 6.01 9.69
C ASP A 117 -11.75 5.82 8.21
N ARG A 118 -12.26 4.73 7.60
CA ARG A 118 -12.04 4.46 6.17
C ARG A 118 -12.68 5.54 5.30
N ARG A 119 -13.92 5.93 5.62
CA ARG A 119 -14.62 7.01 4.93
C ARG A 119 -13.84 8.32 5.00
N ARG A 120 -13.34 8.69 6.18
CA ARG A 120 -12.50 9.88 6.35
C ARG A 120 -11.24 9.81 5.48
N CYS A 121 -10.56 8.67 5.45
CA CYS A 121 -9.42 8.46 4.56
C CYS A 121 -9.80 8.66 3.09
N PHE A 122 -10.91 8.08 2.61
CA PHE A 122 -11.39 8.26 1.24
C PHE A 122 -11.73 9.71 0.91
N GLU A 123 -12.35 10.44 1.83
CA GLU A 123 -12.67 11.87 1.68
C GLU A 123 -11.38 12.70 1.54
N ARG A 124 -10.36 12.41 2.35
CA ARG A 124 -9.05 13.07 2.27
C ARG A 124 -8.30 12.73 0.98
N VAL A 125 -8.35 11.47 0.56
CA VAL A 125 -7.80 11.04 -0.73
C VAL A 125 -8.47 11.77 -1.89
N ALA A 126 -9.81 11.81 -1.91
CA ALA A 126 -10.56 12.50 -2.95
C ALA A 126 -10.22 14.00 -3.02
N ALA A 127 -10.07 14.66 -1.87
CA ALA A 127 -9.68 16.07 -1.78
C ALA A 127 -8.23 16.33 -2.23
N SER A 128 -7.37 15.31 -2.16
CA SER A 128 -5.95 15.38 -2.51
C SER A 128 -5.67 14.97 -3.97
N LEU A 129 -6.63 14.38 -4.67
CA LEU A 129 -6.48 14.03 -6.07
C LEU A 129 -6.75 15.23 -6.98
N ARG A 130 -5.97 15.33 -8.06
CA ARG A 130 -6.31 16.25 -9.15
C ARG A 130 -7.52 15.74 -9.94
N SER A 131 -8.08 16.60 -10.79
CA SER A 131 -9.05 16.18 -11.80
C SER A 131 -8.43 15.05 -12.65
N ASN A 132 -9.14 13.94 -12.82
CA ASN A 132 -8.69 12.70 -13.46
C ASN A 132 -7.54 11.97 -12.72
N GLY A 133 -7.23 12.33 -11.47
CA GLY A 133 -6.36 11.55 -10.61
C GLY A 133 -6.98 10.20 -10.24
N ARG A 134 -6.14 9.22 -9.96
CA ARG A 134 -6.56 7.84 -9.65
C ARG A 134 -6.22 7.47 -8.22
N PHE A 135 -7.11 6.70 -7.58
CA PHE A 135 -6.81 6.02 -6.32
C PHE A 135 -6.85 4.51 -6.51
N ALA A 136 -5.79 3.84 -6.07
CA ALA A 136 -5.67 2.38 -6.17
C ALA A 136 -5.31 1.77 -4.81
N TRP A 137 -5.94 0.66 -4.45
CA TRP A 137 -5.65 -0.06 -3.20
C TRP A 137 -5.93 -1.55 -3.32
N ASN A 138 -5.31 -2.35 -2.42
CA ASN A 138 -5.64 -3.76 -2.26
C ASN A 138 -6.74 -3.94 -1.22
N ALA A 139 -7.64 -4.87 -1.48
CA ALA A 139 -8.64 -5.34 -0.54
C ALA A 139 -8.74 -6.87 -0.60
N PHE A 140 -9.34 -7.49 0.42
CA PHE A 140 -9.78 -8.87 0.30
C PHE A 140 -11.05 -8.93 -0.53
N ALA A 141 -11.06 -9.79 -1.54
CA ALA A 141 -12.31 -10.29 -2.08
C ALA A 141 -12.76 -11.47 -1.19
N PHE A 142 -14.01 -11.44 -0.72
CA PHE A 142 -14.56 -12.58 0.00
C PHE A 142 -14.76 -13.73 -0.99
N ASP A 143 -14.12 -14.85 -0.73
CA ASP A 143 -14.27 -16.07 -1.50
C ASP A 143 -15.06 -17.11 -0.67
N HIS A 144 -16.30 -17.33 -1.06
CA HIS A 144 -17.19 -18.27 -0.37
C HIS A 144 -16.77 -19.73 -0.56
N HIS A 145 -16.09 -20.06 -1.66
CA HIS A 145 -15.57 -21.41 -1.89
C HIS A 145 -14.40 -21.68 -0.94
N LEU A 146 -13.47 -20.73 -0.82
CA LEU A 146 -12.39 -20.81 0.15
C LEU A 146 -12.94 -20.86 1.57
N ALA A 147 -13.89 -19.98 1.92
CA ALA A 147 -14.50 -19.98 3.24
C ALA A 147 -15.14 -21.32 3.58
N SER A 148 -15.88 -21.94 2.64
CA SER A 148 -16.47 -23.26 2.81
C SER A 148 -15.43 -24.39 2.92
N ALA A 149 -14.32 -24.26 2.19
CA ALA A 149 -13.25 -25.27 2.21
C ALA A 149 -12.48 -25.28 3.54
N ILE A 150 -12.41 -24.14 4.23
CA ILE A 150 -11.71 -24.02 5.52
C ILE A 150 -12.65 -24.04 6.72
N ASP A 151 -13.96 -24.08 6.51
CA ASP A 151 -14.95 -24.16 7.58
C ASP A 151 -14.75 -25.45 8.42
N GLY A 152 -14.60 -25.27 9.72
CA GLY A 152 -14.31 -26.36 10.64
C GLY A 152 -12.87 -26.88 10.65
N GLN A 153 -11.96 -26.29 9.87
CA GLN A 153 -10.54 -26.64 9.93
C GLN A 153 -9.87 -25.99 11.15
N HIS A 154 -8.93 -26.73 11.76
CA HIS A 154 -8.14 -26.21 12.87
C HIS A 154 -6.97 -25.34 12.38
N ALA A 155 -6.45 -24.48 13.27
CA ALA A 155 -5.35 -23.57 12.96
C ALA A 155 -4.07 -24.25 12.43
N ASP A 156 -3.88 -25.53 12.74
CA ASP A 156 -2.72 -26.32 12.31
C ASP A 156 -2.83 -26.88 10.88
N THR A 157 -3.98 -26.70 10.25
CA THR A 157 -4.18 -27.15 8.87
C THR A 157 -3.66 -26.08 7.91
N PRO A 158 -2.72 -26.40 6.99
CA PRO A 158 -2.28 -25.44 5.99
C PRO A 158 -3.46 -24.97 5.15
N LEU A 159 -3.67 -23.66 5.13
CA LEU A 159 -4.70 -23.05 4.30
C LEU A 159 -4.23 -23.00 2.84
N PRO A 160 -5.11 -23.27 1.86
CA PRO A 160 -4.79 -23.07 0.47
C PRO A 160 -4.49 -21.57 0.23
N HIS A 161 -3.34 -21.27 -0.37
CA HIS A 161 -3.00 -19.90 -0.79
C HIS A 161 -3.60 -19.65 -2.15
N THR A 162 -4.50 -18.71 -2.22
CA THR A 162 -5.03 -18.19 -3.47
C THR A 162 -4.66 -16.73 -3.61
N ASN A 163 -3.91 -16.40 -4.65
CA ASN A 163 -3.57 -15.02 -4.97
C ASN A 163 -4.53 -14.52 -6.04
N TYR A 164 -5.20 -13.40 -5.76
CA TYR A 164 -6.08 -12.72 -6.70
C TYR A 164 -5.39 -11.45 -7.17
N TYR A 165 -5.22 -11.32 -8.48
CA TYR A 165 -4.71 -10.10 -9.11
C TYR A 165 -5.66 -9.66 -10.19
N SER A 166 -5.95 -8.36 -10.20
CA SER A 166 -6.65 -7.75 -11.33
C SER A 166 -5.62 -7.30 -12.36
N VAL A 167 -5.71 -7.83 -13.55
CA VAL A 167 -4.95 -7.38 -14.72
C VAL A 167 -5.95 -6.95 -15.79
N GLY A 168 -5.94 -5.67 -16.14
CA GLY A 168 -6.90 -5.12 -17.12
C GLY A 168 -8.28 -4.85 -16.53
N ASP A 169 -9.22 -4.41 -17.29
CA ASP A 169 -10.64 -4.05 -17.07
C ASP A 169 -11.30 -4.19 -15.68
N ASN A 170 -10.57 -3.98 -14.58
CA ASN A 170 -11.07 -4.11 -13.19
C ASN A 170 -11.69 -5.48 -12.86
N ARG A 171 -11.33 -6.53 -13.56
CA ARG A 171 -11.74 -7.89 -13.24
C ARG A 171 -10.72 -8.57 -12.35
N VAL A 172 -11.22 -9.28 -11.34
CA VAL A 172 -10.41 -10.13 -10.48
C VAL A 172 -10.36 -11.51 -11.13
N ASP A 173 -9.19 -11.91 -11.60
CA ASP A 173 -8.98 -13.27 -12.07
C ASP A 173 -8.39 -14.10 -10.93
N SER A 174 -9.05 -15.22 -10.62
CA SER A 174 -8.52 -16.25 -9.73
C SER A 174 -7.61 -17.17 -10.54
N THR A 175 -6.37 -17.26 -10.20
CA THR A 175 -5.44 -18.31 -10.70
C THR A 175 -5.12 -19.30 -9.62
#